data_06d28666344b761e568a9ebc5d69e61e
#
_entry.id   06d28666344b761e568a9ebc5d69e61e
#
_cell.length_a   1.000
_cell.length_b   1.000
_cell.length_c   1.000
_cell.angle_alpha   90.00
_cell.angle_beta   90.00
_cell.angle_gamma   90.00
#
_symmetry.space_group_name_H-M   'P 1'
#
loop_
_entity.id
_entity.type
_entity.pdbx_description
1 polymer ?
#
loop_
_entity_poly.entity_id
_entity_poly.type
_entity_poly.pdbx_seq_one_letter_code
_entity_poly.pdbx_strand_id
1 'polypeptide(L)'
;MQEKHIAEIADYIAKHRQKLRLILIAGPSSSGKTSFAQRLRVQLQVMGLRPFSISLDNYFVNREDTPKTPAGAYDYECLEALDVDLFNKDMFALLKGESVVLPRYNFKTGEREWEGQTPLTLEKSQPIIVEGIHGLNEKLTAAIPREYKFKIYVSALTQLNIDAHNRIPTTDARLIRRLVRDYQFRGASALKTLKQWPDVRQGEEKYIFPYQEEADVMFNSAMIYELSALRRYAVPMLEAVTPDVPEYTKARRLLDFCQYFLDLPDEEDVPNNSILREFIGKSVFFKGEDQV
;
A
#
# COMPACT_ATOMS: atom_id res chain seq x y z
N MET A 1 15.72 -7.72 10.99
CA MET A 1 16.22 -7.24 9.68
C MET A 1 15.40 -6.07 9.12
N GLN A 2 14.06 -6.13 9.07
CA GLN A 2 13.24 -5.04 8.49
C GLN A 2 13.43 -3.69 9.20
N GLU A 3 13.40 -3.64 10.56
CA GLU A 3 13.62 -2.40 11.31
C GLU A 3 14.97 -1.74 10.96
N LYS A 4 16.04 -2.55 10.89
CA LYS A 4 17.35 -2.04 10.52
C LYS A 4 17.36 -1.41 9.14
N HIS A 5 16.74 -2.07 8.16
CA HIS A 5 16.64 -1.54 6.79
C HIS A 5 15.79 -0.26 6.72
N ILE A 6 14.68 -0.16 7.50
CA ILE A 6 13.89 1.09 7.57
C ILE A 6 14.72 2.21 8.20
N ALA A 7 15.50 1.91 9.25
CA ALA A 7 16.39 2.89 9.85
C ALA A 7 17.49 3.36 8.87
N GLU A 8 18.11 2.45 8.11
CA GLU A 8 19.11 2.78 7.08
C GLU A 8 18.51 3.69 5.99
N ILE A 9 17.25 3.44 5.56
CA ILE A 9 16.53 4.31 4.63
C ILE A 9 16.31 5.69 5.25
N ALA A 10 15.87 5.75 6.51
CA ALA A 10 15.64 7.01 7.22
C ALA A 10 16.94 7.80 7.39
N ASP A 11 18.05 7.15 7.75
CA ASP A 11 19.38 7.76 7.86
C ASP A 11 19.84 8.39 6.54
N TYR A 12 19.63 7.66 5.43
CA TYR A 12 19.95 8.16 4.10
C TYR A 12 19.13 9.42 3.75
N ILE A 13 17.82 9.40 3.97
CA ILE A 13 16.94 10.54 3.72
C ILE A 13 17.32 11.73 4.61
N ALA A 14 17.55 11.49 5.91
CA ALA A 14 17.92 12.54 6.85
C ALA A 14 19.26 13.20 6.50
N LYS A 15 20.25 12.43 6.04
CA LYS A 15 21.53 12.94 5.56
C LYS A 15 21.37 13.85 4.34
N HIS A 16 20.39 13.58 3.48
CA HIS A 16 20.15 14.33 2.24
C HIS A 16 18.94 15.29 2.33
N ARG A 17 18.45 15.59 3.54
CA ARG A 17 17.21 16.36 3.81
C ARG A 17 17.09 17.73 3.11
N GLN A 18 18.19 18.33 2.67
CA GLN A 18 18.18 19.59 1.95
C GLN A 18 17.70 19.42 0.50
N LYS A 19 17.86 18.21 -0.05
CA LYS A 19 17.46 17.84 -1.42
C LYS A 19 16.24 16.95 -1.40
N LEU A 20 16.30 15.80 -0.72
CA LEU A 20 15.23 14.82 -0.69
C LEU A 20 14.04 15.32 0.16
N ARG A 21 13.05 15.87 -0.52
CA ARG A 21 11.87 16.51 0.09
C ARG A 21 10.58 15.74 -0.21
N LEU A 22 10.54 14.95 -1.28
CA LEU A 22 9.40 14.16 -1.70
C LEU A 22 9.77 12.68 -1.68
N ILE A 23 9.20 11.93 -0.73
CA ILE A 23 9.41 10.50 -0.56
C ILE A 23 8.19 9.79 -1.13
N LEU A 24 8.39 9.03 -2.21
CA LEU A 24 7.33 8.35 -2.96
C LEU A 24 7.37 6.85 -2.65
N ILE A 25 6.30 6.32 -2.08
CA ILE A 25 6.20 4.92 -1.67
C ILE A 25 5.17 4.23 -2.55
N ALA A 26 5.61 3.29 -3.36
CA ALA A 26 4.70 2.50 -4.19
C ALA A 26 4.94 0.99 -4.03
N GLY A 27 4.02 0.23 -4.56
CA GLY A 27 4.07 -1.23 -4.56
C GLY A 27 2.68 -1.83 -4.81
N PRO A 28 2.61 -3.11 -5.09
CA PRO A 28 1.36 -3.77 -5.43
C PRO A 28 0.38 -3.83 -4.25
N SER A 29 -0.85 -4.20 -4.54
CA SER A 29 -1.89 -4.34 -3.50
C SER A 29 -1.46 -5.31 -2.40
N SER A 30 -1.75 -4.94 -1.14
CA SER A 30 -1.40 -5.72 0.06
C SER A 30 0.10 -6.00 0.22
N SER A 31 0.96 -5.13 -0.32
CA SER A 31 2.40 -5.19 -0.09
C SER A 31 2.83 -4.59 1.26
N GLY A 32 1.94 -3.93 2.01
CA GLY A 32 2.26 -3.30 3.29
C GLY A 32 2.84 -1.89 3.17
N LYS A 33 2.52 -1.17 2.09
CA LYS A 33 2.97 0.22 1.86
C LYS A 33 2.62 1.14 3.01
N THR A 34 1.37 1.09 3.46
CA THR A 34 0.85 2.02 4.47
C THR A 34 1.55 1.81 5.82
N SER A 35 1.70 0.58 6.27
CA SER A 35 2.46 0.28 7.49
C SER A 35 3.94 0.64 7.35
N PHE A 36 4.55 0.38 6.18
CA PHE A 36 5.92 0.78 5.91
C PHE A 36 6.07 2.31 5.98
N ALA A 37 5.16 3.07 5.38
CA ALA A 37 5.18 4.53 5.42
C ALA A 37 5.11 5.07 6.85
N GLN A 38 4.26 4.49 7.71
CA GLN A 38 4.15 4.87 9.12
C GLN A 38 5.44 4.54 9.90
N ARG A 39 6.03 3.37 9.67
CA ARG A 39 7.30 2.99 10.30
C ARG A 39 8.45 3.91 9.86
N LEU A 40 8.55 4.21 8.57
CA LEU A 40 9.53 5.17 8.05
C LEU A 40 9.32 6.55 8.65
N ARG A 41 8.07 7.00 8.77
CA ARG A 41 7.72 8.27 9.42
C ARG A 41 8.26 8.33 10.85
N VAL A 42 8.10 7.26 11.65
CA VAL A 42 8.62 7.19 13.01
C VAL A 42 10.14 7.30 13.02
N GLN A 43 10.86 6.56 12.15
CA GLN A 43 12.31 6.63 12.07
C GLN A 43 12.81 8.03 11.66
N LEU A 44 12.14 8.68 10.72
CA LEU A 44 12.45 10.06 10.34
C LEU A 44 12.21 11.05 11.49
N GLN A 45 11.18 10.83 12.33
CA GLN A 45 10.95 11.63 13.53
C GLN A 45 12.06 11.46 14.57
N VAL A 46 12.59 10.24 14.74
CA VAL A 46 13.76 9.97 15.59
C VAL A 46 14.98 10.76 15.11
N MET A 47 15.12 10.96 13.78
CA MET A 47 16.17 11.77 13.17
C MET A 47 15.89 13.28 13.19
N GLY A 48 14.85 13.73 13.93
CA GLY A 48 14.48 15.14 14.07
C GLY A 48 13.73 15.74 12.90
N LEU A 49 13.28 14.92 11.93
CA LEU A 49 12.42 15.34 10.85
C LEU A 49 10.94 15.18 11.25
N ARG A 50 10.06 16.00 10.66
CA ARG A 50 8.60 15.93 10.89
C ARG A 50 7.87 15.67 9.59
N PRO A 51 7.98 14.46 9.01
CA PRO A 51 7.38 14.19 7.70
C PRO A 51 5.87 14.33 7.75
N PHE A 52 5.31 14.90 6.67
CA PHE A 52 3.87 14.92 6.44
C PHE A 52 3.50 13.80 5.48
N SER A 53 2.44 13.05 5.79
CA SER A 53 2.01 11.89 4.97
C SER A 53 0.77 12.23 4.16
N ILE A 54 0.79 11.88 2.89
CA ILE A 54 -0.30 12.08 1.92
C ILE A 54 -0.57 10.74 1.24
N SER A 55 -1.85 10.33 1.17
CA SER A 55 -2.28 9.23 0.31
C SER A 55 -2.63 9.77 -1.08
N LEU A 56 -2.14 9.10 -2.15
CA LEU A 56 -2.54 9.41 -3.52
C LEU A 56 -4.03 9.20 -3.75
N ASP A 57 -4.66 8.32 -2.97
CA ASP A 57 -6.09 8.05 -3.09
C ASP A 57 -6.94 9.30 -2.81
N ASN A 58 -6.42 10.29 -2.09
CA ASN A 58 -7.10 11.59 -1.90
C ASN A 58 -7.19 12.42 -3.17
N TYR A 59 -6.42 12.09 -4.19
CA TYR A 59 -6.38 12.79 -5.47
C TYR A 59 -7.17 12.10 -6.57
N PHE A 60 -7.95 11.05 -6.27
CA PHE A 60 -8.89 10.50 -7.26
C PHE A 60 -9.80 11.59 -7.81
N VAL A 61 -10.05 11.57 -9.11
CA VAL A 61 -11.13 12.38 -9.72
C VAL A 61 -12.48 11.88 -9.21
N ASN A 62 -13.54 12.66 -9.35
CA ASN A 62 -14.87 12.19 -8.96
C ASN A 62 -15.21 10.89 -9.71
N ARG A 63 -16.02 10.03 -9.09
CA ARG A 63 -16.35 8.70 -9.65
C ARG A 63 -16.87 8.77 -11.08
N GLU A 64 -17.71 9.75 -11.39
CA GLU A 64 -18.29 9.93 -12.72
C GLU A 64 -17.25 10.29 -13.78
N ASP A 65 -16.15 10.96 -13.37
CA ASP A 65 -15.03 11.36 -14.23
C ASP A 65 -13.96 10.27 -14.36
N THR A 66 -14.06 9.20 -13.55
CA THR A 66 -13.08 8.09 -13.57
C THR A 66 -13.13 7.38 -14.93
N PRO A 67 -11.98 7.15 -15.60
CA PRO A 67 -11.93 6.37 -16.85
C PRO A 67 -12.58 5.01 -16.71
N LYS A 68 -13.10 4.50 -17.83
CA LYS A 68 -13.74 3.17 -17.86
C LYS A 68 -12.88 2.17 -18.59
N THR A 69 -12.88 0.94 -18.08
CA THR A 69 -12.29 -0.21 -18.76
C THR A 69 -13.07 -0.53 -20.03
N PRO A 70 -12.52 -1.33 -20.98
CA PRO A 70 -13.27 -1.81 -22.15
C PRO A 70 -14.56 -2.58 -21.81
N ALA A 71 -14.66 -3.13 -20.59
CA ALA A 71 -15.84 -3.81 -20.09
C ALA A 71 -16.89 -2.83 -19.48
N GLY A 72 -16.61 -1.51 -19.47
CA GLY A 72 -17.51 -0.48 -18.96
C GLY A 72 -17.44 -0.23 -17.45
N ALA A 73 -16.58 -0.93 -16.70
CA ALA A 73 -16.33 -0.69 -15.28
C ALA A 73 -15.36 0.50 -15.10
N TYR A 74 -15.43 1.18 -13.95
CA TYR A 74 -14.48 2.23 -13.63
C TYR A 74 -13.07 1.65 -13.41
N ASP A 75 -12.05 2.25 -14.06
CA ASP A 75 -10.63 1.88 -13.94
C ASP A 75 -9.94 2.78 -12.91
N TYR A 76 -10.01 2.41 -11.63
CA TYR A 76 -9.33 3.11 -10.55
C TYR A 76 -7.82 2.83 -10.49
N GLU A 77 -7.33 1.88 -11.28
CA GLU A 77 -5.91 1.51 -11.29
C GLU A 77 -5.09 2.34 -12.30
N CYS A 78 -5.73 3.05 -13.22
CA CYS A 78 -5.03 3.89 -14.20
C CYS A 78 -4.57 5.23 -13.59
N LEU A 79 -3.53 5.83 -14.17
CA LEU A 79 -3.01 7.11 -13.71
C LEU A 79 -4.03 8.25 -13.89
N GLU A 80 -4.83 8.19 -14.94
CA GLU A 80 -5.87 9.16 -15.29
C GLU A 80 -7.06 9.14 -14.32
N ALA A 81 -7.15 8.15 -13.44
CA ALA A 81 -8.07 8.16 -12.31
C ALA A 81 -7.66 9.17 -11.22
N LEU A 82 -6.42 9.65 -11.26
CA LEU A 82 -5.90 10.69 -10.38
C LEU A 82 -5.89 12.05 -11.08
N ASP A 83 -6.17 13.10 -10.33
CA ASP A 83 -5.94 14.48 -10.76
C ASP A 83 -4.46 14.82 -10.62
N VAL A 84 -3.68 14.43 -11.63
CA VAL A 84 -2.23 14.59 -11.66
C VAL A 84 -1.83 16.06 -11.63
N ASP A 85 -2.60 16.93 -12.28
CA ASP A 85 -2.33 18.37 -12.33
C ASP A 85 -2.50 19.01 -10.96
N LEU A 86 -3.60 18.71 -10.26
CA LEU A 86 -3.83 19.17 -8.90
C LEU A 86 -2.72 18.65 -7.96
N PHE A 87 -2.38 17.36 -8.07
CA PHE A 87 -1.32 16.76 -7.26
C PHE A 87 0.01 17.51 -7.46
N ASN A 88 0.43 17.73 -8.70
CA ASN A 88 1.68 18.44 -8.98
C ASN A 88 1.64 19.89 -8.47
N LYS A 89 0.53 20.60 -8.66
CA LYS A 89 0.33 21.97 -8.16
C LYS A 89 0.50 22.02 -6.63
N ASP A 90 -0.17 21.13 -5.92
CA ASP A 90 -0.13 21.09 -4.46
C ASP A 90 1.26 20.73 -3.94
N MET A 91 1.89 19.69 -4.49
CA MET A 91 3.24 19.28 -4.09
C MET A 91 4.25 20.39 -4.37
N PHE A 92 4.16 21.05 -5.50
CA PHE A 92 5.08 22.15 -5.85
C PHE A 92 4.91 23.36 -4.90
N ALA A 93 3.67 23.74 -4.58
CA ALA A 93 3.36 24.79 -3.63
C ALA A 93 3.89 24.47 -2.22
N LEU A 94 3.63 23.23 -1.73
CA LEU A 94 4.15 22.77 -0.44
C LEU A 94 5.68 22.77 -0.38
N LEU A 95 6.36 22.32 -1.43
CA LEU A 95 7.81 22.31 -1.50
C LEU A 95 8.41 23.73 -1.48
N LYS A 96 7.67 24.73 -1.95
CA LYS A 96 8.02 26.16 -1.87
C LYS A 96 7.71 26.77 -0.48
N GLY A 97 6.98 26.08 0.39
CA GLY A 97 6.52 26.58 1.69
C GLY A 97 5.26 27.42 1.59
N GLU A 98 4.51 27.32 0.49
CA GLU A 98 3.20 27.94 0.32
C GLU A 98 2.14 27.14 1.10
N SER A 99 1.04 27.81 1.45
CA SER A 99 -0.08 27.17 2.15
C SER A 99 -1.03 26.52 1.16
N VAL A 100 -1.38 25.25 1.37
CA VAL A 100 -2.26 24.48 0.50
C VAL A 100 -3.36 23.79 1.32
N VAL A 101 -4.58 23.78 0.82
CA VAL A 101 -5.68 22.95 1.35
C VAL A 101 -5.74 21.68 0.54
N LEU A 102 -5.36 20.55 1.16
CA LEU A 102 -5.33 19.25 0.49
C LEU A 102 -6.74 18.66 0.33
N PRO A 103 -7.03 17.97 -0.76
CA PRO A 103 -8.29 17.26 -0.93
C PRO A 103 -8.36 16.03 -0.02
N ARG A 104 -9.59 15.57 0.24
CA ARG A 104 -9.90 14.25 0.81
C ARG A 104 -10.89 13.55 -0.11
N TYR A 105 -10.60 12.32 -0.50
CA TYR A 105 -11.53 11.52 -1.29
C TYR A 105 -12.46 10.72 -0.39
N ASN A 106 -13.76 10.86 -0.63
CA ASN A 106 -14.79 10.10 0.08
C ASN A 106 -15.18 8.87 -0.75
N PHE A 107 -14.73 7.69 -0.35
CA PHE A 107 -15.00 6.43 -1.06
C PHE A 107 -16.49 6.04 -1.07
N LYS A 108 -17.28 6.54 -0.13
CA LYS A 108 -18.74 6.25 -0.09
C LYS A 108 -19.49 7.04 -1.16
N THR A 109 -19.27 8.35 -1.20
CA THR A 109 -19.90 9.23 -2.21
C THR A 109 -19.21 9.12 -3.58
N GLY A 110 -17.91 8.90 -3.59
CA GLY A 110 -17.07 8.90 -4.80
C GLY A 110 -16.68 10.31 -5.24
N GLU A 111 -16.58 11.24 -4.30
CA GLU A 111 -16.30 12.66 -4.56
C GLU A 111 -15.10 13.13 -3.75
N ARG A 112 -14.42 14.16 -4.27
CA ARG A 112 -13.39 14.89 -3.52
C ARG A 112 -14.06 15.97 -2.67
N GLU A 113 -13.55 16.11 -1.44
CA GLU A 113 -14.04 17.04 -0.45
C GLU A 113 -12.88 17.90 0.05
N TRP A 114 -13.14 19.19 0.28
CA TRP A 114 -12.23 20.13 0.94
C TRP A 114 -12.81 20.67 2.25
N GLU A 115 -14.09 20.41 2.50
CA GLU A 115 -14.77 20.85 3.71
C GLU A 115 -14.14 20.23 4.95
N GLY A 116 -13.89 21.06 5.96
CA GLY A 116 -13.21 20.63 7.18
C GLY A 116 -11.71 20.44 7.09
N GLN A 117 -11.10 20.63 5.91
CA GLN A 117 -9.65 20.58 5.75
C GLN A 117 -9.00 21.90 6.19
N THR A 118 -7.87 21.81 6.89
CA THR A 118 -7.09 22.97 7.31
C THR A 118 -5.94 23.23 6.35
N PRO A 119 -5.60 24.52 6.09
CA PRO A 119 -4.43 24.85 5.30
C PRO A 119 -3.15 24.26 5.90
N LEU A 120 -2.36 23.59 5.08
CA LEU A 120 -1.07 23.01 5.42
C LEU A 120 0.05 23.88 4.85
N THR A 121 1.02 24.22 5.71
CA THR A 121 2.28 24.85 5.30
C THR A 121 3.43 24.02 5.86
N LEU A 122 4.42 23.71 5.04
CA LEU A 122 5.55 22.90 5.45
C LEU A 122 6.76 23.76 5.86
N GLU A 123 7.48 23.30 6.88
CA GLU A 123 8.77 23.86 7.26
C GLU A 123 9.83 23.60 6.16
N LYS A 124 10.88 24.43 6.12
CA LYS A 124 11.89 24.43 5.04
C LYS A 124 12.54 23.08 4.74
N SER A 125 12.68 22.19 5.71
CA SER A 125 13.30 20.88 5.51
C SER A 125 12.35 19.71 5.84
N GLN A 126 11.06 20.00 5.96
CA GLN A 126 10.04 19.00 6.28
C GLN A 126 9.75 18.16 5.03
N PRO A 127 9.99 16.83 5.05
CA PRO A 127 9.72 15.97 3.90
C PRO A 127 8.23 15.61 3.82
N ILE A 128 7.79 15.36 2.59
CA ILE A 128 6.47 14.81 2.28
C ILE A 128 6.63 13.32 1.98
N ILE A 129 5.86 12.48 2.65
CA ILE A 129 5.72 11.06 2.30
C ILE A 129 4.43 10.92 1.53
N VAL A 130 4.53 10.45 0.29
CA VAL A 130 3.37 10.15 -0.56
C VAL A 130 3.32 8.65 -0.78
N GLU A 131 2.20 8.02 -0.45
CA GLU A 131 2.00 6.60 -0.70
C GLU A 131 0.87 6.37 -1.69
N GLY A 132 1.08 5.40 -2.60
CA GLY A 132 0.09 4.97 -3.59
C GLY A 132 0.71 4.17 -4.72
N ILE A 133 -0.12 3.54 -5.53
CA ILE A 133 0.33 2.62 -6.57
C ILE A 133 1.17 3.29 -7.67
N HIS A 134 0.92 4.58 -7.94
CA HIS A 134 1.61 5.35 -8.98
C HIS A 134 2.86 6.10 -8.51
N GLY A 135 3.29 5.94 -7.25
CA GLY A 135 4.41 6.71 -6.69
C GLY A 135 5.73 6.58 -7.45
N LEU A 136 5.96 5.50 -8.22
CA LEU A 136 7.15 5.31 -9.04
C LEU A 136 7.02 5.88 -10.46
N ASN A 137 5.79 6.13 -10.93
CA ASN A 137 5.56 6.63 -12.28
C ASN A 137 6.00 8.10 -12.39
N GLU A 138 7.00 8.38 -13.23
CA GLU A 138 7.50 9.77 -13.42
C GLU A 138 6.43 10.73 -13.96
N LYS A 139 5.43 10.23 -14.68
CA LYS A 139 4.32 11.07 -15.15
C LYS A 139 3.52 11.68 -14.00
N LEU A 140 3.41 10.98 -12.85
CA LEU A 140 2.72 11.50 -11.66
C LEU A 140 3.38 12.77 -11.13
N THR A 141 4.71 12.83 -11.17
CA THR A 141 5.51 13.91 -10.56
C THR A 141 6.36 14.66 -11.57
N ALA A 142 5.89 14.78 -12.82
CA ALA A 142 6.66 15.35 -13.92
C ALA A 142 7.10 16.81 -13.68
N ALA A 143 6.31 17.59 -12.93
CA ALA A 143 6.62 18.97 -12.60
C ALA A 143 7.71 19.12 -11.50
N ILE A 144 8.06 18.04 -10.79
CA ILE A 144 9.00 18.07 -9.68
C ILE A 144 10.35 17.51 -10.14
N PRO A 145 11.48 18.22 -9.97
CA PRO A 145 12.79 17.72 -10.36
C PRO A 145 13.15 16.40 -9.64
N ARG A 146 13.82 15.50 -10.38
CA ARG A 146 14.19 14.14 -9.86
C ARG A 146 15.04 14.21 -8.60
N GLU A 147 15.88 15.22 -8.48
CA GLU A 147 16.79 15.39 -7.32
C GLU A 147 16.07 15.65 -5.99
N TYR A 148 14.81 16.07 -6.01
CA TYR A 148 13.98 16.24 -4.81
C TYR A 148 13.22 14.97 -4.41
N LYS A 149 13.25 13.96 -5.26
CA LYS A 149 12.47 12.72 -5.09
C LYS A 149 13.33 11.59 -4.52
N PHE A 150 12.73 10.80 -3.64
CA PHE A 150 13.26 9.51 -3.21
C PHE A 150 12.17 8.46 -3.35
N LYS A 151 12.39 7.48 -4.21
CA LYS A 151 11.39 6.50 -4.60
C LYS A 151 11.65 5.16 -3.92
N ILE A 152 10.63 4.61 -3.29
CA ILE A 152 10.69 3.36 -2.53
C ILE A 152 9.66 2.38 -3.10
N TYR A 153 10.14 1.21 -3.53
CA TYR A 153 9.27 0.12 -3.93
C TYR A 153 9.10 -0.87 -2.79
N VAL A 154 7.86 -1.05 -2.33
CA VAL A 154 7.50 -1.99 -1.25
C VAL A 154 6.86 -3.23 -1.85
N SER A 155 7.47 -4.39 -1.66
CA SER A 155 6.95 -5.67 -2.13
C SER A 155 7.05 -6.74 -1.06
N ALA A 156 6.08 -7.68 -1.04
CA ALA A 156 6.09 -8.84 -0.16
C ALA A 156 6.80 -10.02 -0.85
N LEU A 157 8.11 -9.88 -1.12
CA LEU A 157 8.90 -10.91 -1.81
C LEU A 157 9.17 -12.08 -0.88
N THR A 158 8.38 -13.13 -0.98
CA THR A 158 8.58 -14.35 -0.21
C THR A 158 9.81 -15.09 -0.74
N GLN A 159 10.80 -15.26 0.12
CA GLN A 159 12.08 -15.92 -0.20
C GLN A 159 12.09 -17.41 0.18
N LEU A 160 11.01 -17.88 0.81
CA LEU A 160 10.89 -19.27 1.26
C LEU A 160 10.33 -20.17 0.16
N ASN A 161 10.77 -21.41 0.18
CA ASN A 161 10.21 -22.49 -0.61
C ASN A 161 9.31 -23.35 0.27
N ILE A 162 8.30 -23.97 -0.34
CA ILE A 162 7.48 -25.02 0.29
C ILE A 162 8.28 -26.32 0.32
N ASP A 163 8.98 -26.60 -0.78
CA ASP A 163 9.85 -27.77 -0.95
C ASP A 163 11.06 -27.42 -1.86
N ALA A 164 11.84 -28.43 -2.26
CA ALA A 164 13.03 -28.24 -3.08
C ALA A 164 12.78 -27.59 -4.46
N HIS A 165 11.55 -27.65 -4.96
CA HIS A 165 11.19 -27.20 -6.32
C HIS A 165 10.13 -26.11 -6.36
N ASN A 166 9.36 -25.93 -5.26
CA ASN A 166 8.22 -25.03 -5.23
C ASN A 166 8.46 -23.86 -4.28
N ARG A 167 8.61 -22.67 -4.89
CA ARG A 167 8.68 -21.40 -4.15
C ARG A 167 7.27 -20.98 -3.73
N ILE A 168 7.14 -20.34 -2.59
CA ILE A 168 5.90 -19.66 -2.17
C ILE A 168 5.62 -18.52 -3.17
N PRO A 169 4.49 -18.55 -3.91
CA PRO A 169 4.16 -17.49 -4.85
C PRO A 169 3.84 -16.18 -4.11
N THR A 170 4.57 -15.13 -4.43
CA THR A 170 4.32 -13.78 -3.88
C THR A 170 2.87 -13.31 -4.09
N THR A 171 2.28 -13.66 -5.23
CA THR A 171 0.89 -13.34 -5.54
C THR A 171 -0.10 -14.01 -4.60
N ASP A 172 0.15 -15.25 -4.19
CA ASP A 172 -0.72 -15.97 -3.28
C ASP A 172 -0.60 -15.44 -1.85
N ALA A 173 0.61 -15.17 -1.38
CA ALA A 173 0.84 -14.54 -0.09
C ALA A 173 0.12 -13.18 0.00
N ARG A 174 0.22 -12.33 -1.04
CA ARG A 174 -0.49 -11.05 -1.08
C ARG A 174 -2.02 -11.20 -1.21
N LEU A 175 -2.49 -12.21 -1.92
CA LEU A 175 -3.93 -12.49 -2.00
C LEU A 175 -4.46 -12.91 -0.63
N ILE A 176 -3.74 -13.74 0.11
CA ILE A 176 -4.12 -14.11 1.49
C ILE A 176 -4.12 -12.88 2.41
N ARG A 177 -3.09 -12.02 2.35
CA ARG A 177 -3.08 -10.74 3.07
C ARG A 177 -4.32 -9.90 2.73
N ARG A 178 -4.67 -9.78 1.43
CA ARG A 178 -5.83 -9.02 0.98
C ARG A 178 -7.16 -9.62 1.46
N LEU A 179 -7.31 -10.95 1.38
CA LEU A 179 -8.49 -11.64 1.88
C LEU A 179 -8.75 -11.31 3.36
N VAL A 180 -7.71 -11.44 4.18
CA VAL A 180 -7.82 -11.19 5.62
C VAL A 180 -8.15 -9.72 5.89
N ARG A 181 -7.43 -8.77 5.29
CA ARG A 181 -7.67 -7.33 5.44
C ARG A 181 -9.08 -6.92 5.01
N ASP A 182 -9.47 -7.31 3.79
CA ASP A 182 -10.73 -6.88 3.19
C ASP A 182 -11.93 -7.44 3.96
N TYR A 183 -11.80 -8.64 4.53
CA TYR A 183 -12.81 -9.21 5.41
C TYR A 183 -12.92 -8.45 6.73
N GLN A 184 -11.79 -8.22 7.40
CA GLN A 184 -11.78 -7.62 8.74
C GLN A 184 -12.17 -6.13 8.72
N PHE A 185 -11.73 -5.38 7.70
CA PHE A 185 -11.80 -3.91 7.74
C PHE A 185 -12.66 -3.30 6.64
N ARG A 186 -12.99 -4.05 5.57
CA ARG A 186 -13.74 -3.53 4.42
C ARG A 186 -15.08 -4.24 4.19
N GLY A 187 -15.47 -5.15 5.07
CA GLY A 187 -16.71 -5.89 4.98
C GLY A 187 -16.85 -6.71 3.69
N ALA A 188 -15.74 -7.11 3.07
CA ALA A 188 -15.75 -7.88 1.84
C ALA A 188 -15.61 -9.38 2.13
N SER A 189 -16.50 -10.21 1.54
CA SER A 189 -16.36 -11.66 1.60
C SER A 189 -15.16 -12.15 0.80
N ALA A 190 -14.67 -13.39 1.11
CA ALA A 190 -13.62 -14.02 0.32
C ALA A 190 -13.98 -14.10 -1.16
N LEU A 191 -15.23 -14.48 -1.48
CA LEU A 191 -15.71 -14.53 -2.85
C LEU A 191 -15.58 -13.18 -3.57
N LYS A 192 -15.94 -12.07 -2.92
CA LYS A 192 -15.81 -10.72 -3.49
C LYS A 192 -14.35 -10.39 -3.79
N THR A 193 -13.45 -10.66 -2.86
CA THR A 193 -12.01 -10.41 -3.02
C THR A 193 -11.41 -11.28 -4.14
N LEU A 194 -11.80 -12.55 -4.20
CA LEU A 194 -11.35 -13.48 -5.25
C LEU A 194 -11.81 -13.04 -6.65
N LYS A 195 -13.05 -12.53 -6.77
CA LYS A 195 -13.58 -11.99 -8.04
C LYS A 195 -12.82 -10.75 -8.52
N GLN A 196 -12.42 -9.87 -7.59
CA GLN A 196 -11.70 -8.64 -7.92
C GLN A 196 -10.21 -8.87 -8.20
N TRP A 197 -9.63 -10.01 -7.77
CA TRP A 197 -8.20 -10.23 -7.84
C TRP A 197 -7.62 -10.23 -9.26
N PRO A 198 -8.26 -10.77 -10.30
CA PRO A 198 -7.77 -10.67 -11.67
C PRO A 198 -7.58 -9.23 -12.14
N ASP A 199 -8.53 -8.33 -11.84
CA ASP A 199 -8.46 -6.91 -12.23
C ASP A 199 -7.31 -6.19 -11.51
N VAL A 200 -7.15 -6.48 -10.21
CA VAL A 200 -6.00 -5.97 -9.43
C VAL A 200 -4.69 -6.43 -10.05
N ARG A 201 -4.57 -7.70 -10.44
CA ARG A 201 -3.36 -8.24 -11.09
C ARG A 201 -3.08 -7.57 -12.44
N GLN A 202 -4.11 -7.35 -13.22
CA GLN A 202 -3.98 -6.64 -14.50
C GLN A 202 -3.50 -5.20 -14.28
N GLY A 203 -4.05 -4.49 -13.29
CA GLY A 203 -3.60 -3.16 -12.92
C GLY A 203 -2.13 -3.13 -12.46
N GLU A 204 -1.71 -4.10 -11.65
CA GLU A 204 -0.32 -4.23 -11.21
C GLU A 204 0.65 -4.42 -12.39
N GLU A 205 0.31 -5.30 -13.32
CA GLU A 205 1.12 -5.59 -14.51
C GLU A 205 1.22 -4.37 -15.45
N LYS A 206 0.17 -3.58 -15.54
CA LYS A 206 0.11 -2.43 -16.43
C LYS A 206 0.69 -1.15 -15.81
N TYR A 207 0.46 -0.93 -14.51
CA TYR A 207 0.66 0.38 -13.90
C TYR A 207 1.70 0.40 -12.76
N ILE A 208 2.17 -0.77 -12.27
CA ILE A 208 3.11 -0.82 -11.16
C ILE A 208 4.43 -1.46 -11.57
N PHE A 209 4.40 -2.70 -12.05
CA PHE A 209 5.62 -3.46 -12.35
C PHE A 209 6.52 -2.84 -13.42
N PRO A 210 6.01 -2.16 -14.47
CA PRO A 210 6.88 -1.50 -15.44
C PRO A 210 7.75 -0.38 -14.84
N TYR A 211 7.37 0.15 -13.68
CA TYR A 211 8.06 1.25 -13.03
C TYR A 211 8.91 0.84 -11.83
N GLN A 212 8.99 -0.45 -11.50
CA GLN A 212 9.70 -0.90 -10.29
C GLN A 212 11.19 -0.57 -10.31
N GLU A 213 11.81 -0.53 -11.50
CA GLU A 213 13.23 -0.20 -11.68
C GLU A 213 13.52 1.31 -11.50
N GLU A 214 12.47 2.15 -11.43
CA GLU A 214 12.60 3.57 -11.12
C GLU A 214 12.80 3.86 -9.63
N ALA A 215 12.75 2.83 -8.79
CA ALA A 215 12.93 2.97 -7.35
C ALA A 215 14.40 3.14 -6.97
N ASP A 216 14.67 4.08 -6.05
CA ASP A 216 15.99 4.25 -5.44
C ASP A 216 16.31 3.12 -4.46
N VAL A 217 15.29 2.55 -3.84
CA VAL A 217 15.42 1.42 -2.92
C VAL A 217 14.19 0.53 -2.97
N MET A 218 14.43 -0.78 -2.80
CA MET A 218 13.38 -1.78 -2.65
C MET A 218 13.32 -2.26 -1.20
N PHE A 219 12.10 -2.28 -0.65
CA PHE A 219 11.85 -2.82 0.69
C PHE A 219 11.03 -4.10 0.62
N ASN A 220 11.57 -5.19 1.18
CA ASN A 220 10.83 -6.45 1.30
C ASN A 220 10.03 -6.49 2.59
N SER A 221 8.70 -6.46 2.45
CA SER A 221 7.75 -6.50 3.57
C SER A 221 7.36 -7.91 4.02
N ALA A 222 7.82 -8.97 3.33
CA ALA A 222 7.48 -10.35 3.69
C ALA A 222 8.09 -10.73 5.04
N MET A 223 7.33 -11.46 5.83
CA MET A 223 7.78 -12.03 7.10
C MET A 223 7.70 -13.54 7.05
N ILE A 224 8.70 -14.21 7.64
CA ILE A 224 8.82 -15.67 7.59
C ILE A 224 7.57 -16.37 8.18
N TYR A 225 7.00 -15.79 9.23
CA TYR A 225 5.86 -16.37 9.97
C TYR A 225 4.48 -15.86 9.52
N GLU A 226 4.41 -14.99 8.50
CA GLU A 226 3.16 -14.32 8.16
C GLU A 226 2.05 -15.26 7.70
N LEU A 227 2.40 -16.31 6.95
CA LEU A 227 1.41 -17.29 6.48
C LEU A 227 0.84 -18.11 7.62
N SER A 228 1.65 -18.43 8.65
CA SER A 228 1.20 -19.06 9.88
C SER A 228 0.21 -18.18 10.65
N ALA A 229 0.45 -16.87 10.71
CA ALA A 229 -0.46 -15.94 11.38
C ALA A 229 -1.74 -15.67 10.56
N LEU A 230 -1.63 -15.55 9.23
CA LEU A 230 -2.76 -15.27 8.34
C LEU A 230 -3.69 -16.47 8.14
N ARG A 231 -3.13 -17.68 8.19
CA ARG A 231 -3.85 -18.95 7.93
C ARG A 231 -5.10 -19.08 8.77
N ARG A 232 -5.02 -18.81 10.07
CA ARG A 232 -6.16 -18.94 11.00
C ARG A 232 -7.38 -18.09 10.61
N TYR A 233 -7.13 -16.96 9.93
CA TYR A 233 -8.17 -16.09 9.39
C TYR A 233 -8.60 -16.51 7.99
N ALA A 234 -7.65 -16.87 7.13
CA ALA A 234 -7.91 -17.16 5.73
C ALA A 234 -8.68 -18.48 5.53
N VAL A 235 -8.37 -19.53 6.31
CA VAL A 235 -8.97 -20.85 6.14
C VAL A 235 -10.50 -20.82 6.25
N PRO A 236 -11.11 -20.33 7.36
CA PRO A 236 -12.56 -20.31 7.44
C PRO A 236 -13.24 -19.45 6.37
N MET A 237 -12.60 -18.37 5.93
CA MET A 237 -13.13 -17.53 4.85
C MET A 237 -13.10 -18.23 3.49
N LEU A 238 -12.05 -18.98 3.20
CA LEU A 238 -11.92 -19.75 1.95
C LEU A 238 -12.85 -20.98 1.94
N GLU A 239 -13.07 -21.62 3.08
CA GLU A 239 -14.04 -22.74 3.23
C GLU A 239 -15.48 -22.30 2.98
N ALA A 240 -15.81 -21.03 3.25
CA ALA A 240 -17.13 -20.47 2.97
C ALA A 240 -17.43 -20.28 1.47
N VAL A 241 -16.43 -20.44 0.59
CA VAL A 241 -16.62 -20.35 -0.87
C VAL A 241 -17.15 -21.70 -1.38
N THR A 242 -18.36 -21.69 -1.94
CA THR A 242 -19.09 -22.89 -2.34
C THR A 242 -18.76 -23.35 -3.77
N PRO A 243 -18.99 -24.63 -4.12
CA PRO A 243 -18.63 -25.20 -5.45
C PRO A 243 -19.39 -24.62 -6.65
N ASP A 244 -20.47 -23.89 -6.42
CA ASP A 244 -21.34 -23.32 -7.45
C ASP A 244 -20.79 -22.05 -8.13
N VAL A 245 -19.63 -21.56 -7.67
CA VAL A 245 -19.00 -20.36 -8.25
C VAL A 245 -17.64 -20.68 -8.88
N PRO A 246 -17.24 -19.95 -9.96
CA PRO A 246 -15.96 -20.17 -10.65
C PRO A 246 -14.73 -20.03 -9.74
N GLU A 247 -14.80 -19.13 -8.75
CA GLU A 247 -13.72 -18.83 -7.81
C GLU A 247 -13.42 -19.99 -6.85
N TYR A 248 -14.29 -20.98 -6.78
CA TYR A 248 -14.12 -22.17 -5.91
C TYR A 248 -12.79 -22.89 -6.16
N THR A 249 -12.41 -23.10 -7.40
CA THR A 249 -11.13 -23.75 -7.75
C THR A 249 -9.94 -22.99 -7.17
N LYS A 250 -9.97 -21.67 -7.22
CA LYS A 250 -8.93 -20.82 -6.64
C LYS A 250 -8.96 -20.85 -5.10
N ALA A 251 -10.15 -20.83 -4.52
CA ALA A 251 -10.30 -20.94 -3.06
C ALA A 251 -9.75 -22.28 -2.54
N ARG A 252 -10.06 -23.39 -3.21
CA ARG A 252 -9.54 -24.73 -2.88
C ARG A 252 -8.02 -24.80 -2.96
N ARG A 253 -7.43 -24.27 -4.05
CA ARG A 253 -5.98 -24.21 -4.21
C ARG A 253 -5.30 -23.42 -3.09
N LEU A 254 -5.90 -22.31 -2.66
CA LEU A 254 -5.37 -21.53 -1.53
C LEU A 254 -5.56 -22.24 -0.19
N LEU A 255 -6.63 -22.99 -0.01
CA LEU A 255 -6.82 -23.85 1.17
C LEU A 255 -5.73 -24.92 1.25
N ASP A 256 -5.49 -25.63 0.14
CA ASP A 256 -4.45 -26.66 0.05
C ASP A 256 -3.07 -26.03 0.32
N PHE A 257 -2.81 -24.84 -0.20
CA PHE A 257 -1.60 -24.09 0.08
C PHE A 257 -1.47 -23.74 1.59
N CYS A 258 -2.55 -23.32 2.25
CA CYS A 258 -2.53 -23.02 3.68
C CYS A 258 -2.21 -24.23 4.55
N GLN A 259 -2.44 -25.47 4.09
CA GLN A 259 -2.13 -26.69 4.83
C GLN A 259 -0.63 -26.94 5.05
N TYR A 260 0.24 -26.31 4.25
CA TYR A 260 1.71 -26.41 4.43
C TYR A 260 2.22 -25.62 5.64
N PHE A 261 1.40 -24.81 6.28
CA PHE A 261 1.78 -23.96 7.41
C PHE A 261 1.06 -24.38 8.69
N LEU A 262 1.76 -24.34 9.80
CA LEU A 262 1.16 -24.48 11.13
C LEU A 262 0.58 -23.13 11.56
N ASP A 263 -0.44 -23.16 12.41
CA ASP A 263 -0.95 -21.93 13.03
C ASP A 263 0.12 -21.30 13.93
N LEU A 264 0.17 -19.97 13.96
CA LEU A 264 0.98 -19.27 14.94
C LEU A 264 0.40 -19.55 16.35
N PRO A 265 1.20 -20.06 17.30
CA PRO A 265 0.69 -20.45 18.61
C PRO A 265 0.04 -19.30 19.36
N ASP A 266 0.70 -18.15 19.40
CA ASP A 266 0.20 -16.94 20.03
C ASP A 266 0.34 -15.74 19.08
N GLU A 267 -0.79 -15.09 18.78
CA GLU A 267 -0.82 -13.89 17.95
C GLU A 267 -0.27 -12.67 18.69
N GLU A 268 -0.28 -12.67 20.03
CA GLU A 268 0.26 -11.57 20.83
C GLU A 268 1.79 -11.43 20.66
N ASP A 269 2.48 -12.48 20.21
CA ASP A 269 3.90 -12.43 19.83
C ASP A 269 4.17 -11.55 18.59
N VAL A 270 3.13 -11.23 17.80
CA VAL A 270 3.28 -10.29 16.67
C VAL A 270 3.32 -8.87 17.19
N PRO A 271 4.44 -8.14 17.04
CA PRO A 271 4.54 -6.76 17.53
C PRO A 271 3.44 -5.85 16.96
N ASN A 272 2.95 -4.91 17.76
CA ASN A 272 1.86 -4.01 17.36
C ASN A 272 2.24 -3.01 16.25
N ASN A 273 3.54 -2.79 16.02
CA ASN A 273 4.09 -2.01 14.91
C ASN A 273 4.46 -2.87 13.69
N SER A 274 4.19 -4.17 13.71
CA SER A 274 4.47 -5.07 12.59
C SER A 274 3.60 -4.72 11.37
N ILE A 275 4.17 -4.86 10.16
CA ILE A 275 3.41 -4.75 8.91
C ILE A 275 2.25 -5.74 8.87
N LEU A 276 2.41 -6.90 9.49
CA LEU A 276 1.35 -7.91 9.55
C LEU A 276 0.08 -7.41 10.24
N ARG A 277 0.22 -6.48 11.20
CA ARG A 277 -0.91 -5.87 11.92
C ARG A 277 -1.84 -5.03 11.02
N GLU A 278 -1.37 -4.60 9.86
CA GLU A 278 -2.22 -3.99 8.82
C GLU A 278 -3.33 -4.96 8.36
N PHE A 279 -3.05 -6.26 8.41
CA PHE A 279 -3.95 -7.30 7.89
C PHE A 279 -4.75 -7.98 9.00
N ILE A 280 -4.12 -8.27 10.14
CA ILE A 280 -4.75 -9.01 11.26
C ILE A 280 -5.28 -8.11 12.39
N GLY A 281 -5.05 -6.80 12.30
CA GLY A 281 -5.53 -5.84 13.30
C GLY A 281 -4.58 -5.60 14.47
N LYS A 282 -5.04 -4.77 15.41
CA LYS A 282 -4.28 -4.33 16.61
C LYS A 282 -3.00 -3.57 16.27
N SER A 283 -2.96 -2.86 15.12
CA SER A 283 -1.84 -2.00 14.77
C SER A 283 -1.80 -0.74 15.63
N VAL A 284 -0.61 -0.36 16.07
CA VAL A 284 -0.40 0.91 16.77
C VAL A 284 -0.61 2.13 15.87
N PHE A 285 -0.53 1.94 14.56
CA PHE A 285 -0.60 3.02 13.56
C PHE A 285 -2.02 3.36 13.13
N PHE A 286 -2.97 2.43 13.28
CA PHE A 286 -4.34 2.58 12.81
C PHE A 286 -5.30 2.49 14.01
N LYS A 287 -6.06 3.55 14.26
CA LYS A 287 -7.06 3.61 15.32
C LYS A 287 -8.45 3.60 14.69
N GLY A 288 -9.21 2.53 14.92
CA GLY A 288 -10.63 2.45 14.54
C GLY A 288 -10.86 2.58 13.03
N GLU A 289 -11.55 3.65 12.62
CA GLU A 289 -11.96 3.86 11.21
C GLU A 289 -10.80 4.12 10.22
N ASP A 290 -9.59 4.35 10.69
CA ASP A 290 -8.41 4.62 9.85
C ASP A 290 -7.82 3.36 9.19
N GLN A 291 -8.44 2.19 9.39
CA GLN A 291 -8.03 0.91 8.77
C GLN A 291 -8.77 0.62 7.44
N VAL A 292 -9.54 1.58 6.94
CA VAL A 292 -10.33 1.44 5.71
C VAL A 292 -9.49 1.78 4.48
#